data_7e287471a11d3f0da26b9c73c216635c
#
_entry.id   7e287471a11d3f0da26b9c73c216635c
#
_cell.length_a   1.000
_cell.length_b   1.000
_cell.length_c   1.000
_cell.angle_alpha   90.00
_cell.angle_beta   90.00
_cell.angle_gamma   90.00
#
_symmetry.space_group_name_H-M   'P 1'
#
loop_
_entity.id
_entity.type
_entity.pdbx_description
1 polymer ?
#
loop_
_entity_poly.entity_id
_entity_poly.type
_entity_poly.pdbx_seq_one_letter_code
_entity_poly.pdbx_strand_id
1 'polypeptide(L)'
;MINQNEYQRDYVRVLIIRADIDKNGLAYSKAAEINDLIECFRLLKNGFLAYSTLGELLKTFSKYTNGNEDLSQKMKRLRNKLDFMNHLRNKCTGHLDDILIDKAIQWEPSLFTKQVVESEHHIYLIYKTLLESAINSYMDENGGQKYFHMEIDLFYPPNWNDFINFMAESQVDSMDFLDDLLSEIKKNLRLIDDCDDLFLQAAIASKTDFRLPKKGR
;
A
#
# COMPACT_ATOMS: atom_id res chain seq x y z
N MET A 1 -12.93 -27.15 3.80
CA MET A 1 -12.49 -27.04 2.37
C MET A 1 -12.84 -25.67 1.88
N ILE A 2 -11.89 -24.95 1.24
CA ILE A 2 -12.13 -23.67 0.57
C ILE A 2 -12.94 -23.96 -0.69
N ASN A 3 -14.00 -23.20 -0.96
CA ASN A 3 -14.82 -23.44 -2.13
C ASN A 3 -14.22 -22.75 -3.38
N GLN A 4 -14.61 -23.19 -4.58
CA GLN A 4 -14.06 -22.70 -5.84
C GLN A 4 -14.23 -21.18 -6.02
N ASN A 5 -15.37 -20.62 -5.61
CA ASN A 5 -15.64 -19.19 -5.71
C ASN A 5 -14.70 -18.35 -4.81
N GLU A 6 -14.23 -18.92 -3.70
CA GLU A 6 -13.23 -18.25 -2.84
C GLU A 6 -11.86 -18.23 -3.51
N TYR A 7 -11.42 -19.34 -4.14
CA TYR A 7 -10.18 -19.33 -4.91
C TYR A 7 -10.20 -18.31 -6.05
N GLN A 8 -11.30 -18.26 -6.82
CA GLN A 8 -11.46 -17.26 -7.90
C GLN A 8 -11.42 -15.84 -7.39
N ARG A 9 -12.15 -15.55 -6.29
CA ARG A 9 -12.20 -14.23 -5.66
C ARG A 9 -10.81 -13.80 -5.16
N ASP A 10 -10.11 -14.69 -4.47
CA ASP A 10 -8.81 -14.37 -3.91
C ASP A 10 -7.76 -14.24 -5.02
N TYR A 11 -7.85 -15.04 -6.08
CA TYR A 11 -7.02 -14.89 -7.27
C TYR A 11 -7.14 -13.48 -7.89
N VAL A 12 -8.38 -13.03 -8.09
CA VAL A 12 -8.65 -11.68 -8.64
C VAL A 12 -8.10 -10.59 -7.72
N ARG A 13 -8.33 -10.70 -6.40
CA ARG A 13 -7.80 -9.74 -5.42
C ARG A 13 -6.27 -9.64 -5.46
N VAL A 14 -5.60 -10.79 -5.47
CA VAL A 14 -4.14 -10.83 -5.50
C VAL A 14 -3.59 -10.24 -6.79
N LEU A 15 -4.21 -10.53 -7.93
CA LEU A 15 -3.81 -9.97 -9.23
C LEU A 15 -3.94 -8.44 -9.26
N ILE A 16 -5.05 -7.90 -8.75
CA ILE A 16 -5.28 -6.44 -8.70
C ILE A 16 -4.22 -5.78 -7.82
N ILE A 17 -4.05 -6.26 -6.58
CA ILE A 17 -3.08 -5.67 -5.64
C ILE A 17 -1.67 -5.76 -6.19
N ARG A 18 -1.30 -6.90 -6.78
CA ARG A 18 0.00 -7.09 -7.40
C ARG A 18 0.24 -6.08 -8.53
N ALA A 19 -0.75 -5.91 -9.40
CA ALA A 19 -0.67 -4.94 -10.51
C ALA A 19 -0.55 -3.50 -9.99
N ASP A 20 -1.30 -3.14 -8.95
CA ASP A 20 -1.27 -1.80 -8.35
C ASP A 20 0.11 -1.50 -7.76
N ILE A 21 0.70 -2.44 -7.00
CA ILE A 21 2.03 -2.29 -6.41
C ILE A 21 3.11 -2.18 -7.50
N ASP A 22 3.10 -3.09 -8.47
CA ASP A 22 4.08 -3.13 -9.58
C ASP A 22 4.05 -1.84 -10.41
N LYS A 23 2.86 -1.46 -10.89
CA LYS A 23 2.69 -0.27 -11.76
C LYS A 23 2.99 1.03 -11.02
N ASN A 24 2.62 1.11 -9.74
CA ASN A 24 2.92 2.28 -8.93
C ASN A 24 4.42 2.44 -8.69
N GLY A 25 5.14 1.35 -8.40
CA GLY A 25 6.61 1.38 -8.24
C GLY A 25 7.34 1.78 -9.52
N LEU A 26 6.93 1.22 -10.67
CA LEU A 26 7.48 1.60 -11.97
C LEU A 26 7.22 3.07 -12.31
N ALA A 27 6.02 3.59 -12.00
CA ALA A 27 5.69 4.99 -12.21
C ALA A 27 6.53 5.91 -11.31
N TYR A 28 6.72 5.52 -10.03
CA TYR A 28 7.57 6.26 -9.09
C TYR A 28 9.01 6.36 -9.59
N SER A 29 9.60 5.26 -10.04
CA SER A 29 10.97 5.26 -10.56
C SER A 29 11.12 6.22 -11.73
N LYS A 30 10.17 6.24 -12.67
CA LYS A 30 10.17 7.18 -13.80
C LYS A 30 10.03 8.64 -13.38
N ALA A 31 9.15 8.94 -12.43
CA ALA A 31 8.98 10.29 -11.91
C ALA A 31 10.25 10.78 -11.19
N ALA A 32 10.93 9.89 -10.44
CA ALA A 32 12.18 10.17 -9.77
C ALA A 32 13.32 10.44 -10.75
N GLU A 33 13.41 9.68 -11.85
CA GLU A 33 14.41 9.88 -12.90
C GLU A 33 14.34 11.27 -13.54
N ILE A 34 13.14 11.81 -13.73
CA ILE A 34 12.92 13.16 -14.28
C ILE A 34 12.79 14.24 -13.21
N ASN A 35 13.02 13.88 -11.94
CA ASN A 35 12.93 14.77 -10.79
C ASN A 35 11.57 15.47 -10.63
N ASP A 36 10.47 14.79 -11.01
CA ASP A 36 9.10 15.26 -10.74
C ASP A 36 8.71 14.93 -9.30
N LEU A 37 9.10 15.81 -8.38
CA LEU A 37 8.94 15.62 -6.94
C LEU A 37 7.48 15.57 -6.50
N ILE A 38 6.60 16.36 -7.14
CA ILE A 38 5.17 16.38 -6.81
C ILE A 38 4.54 15.05 -7.21
N GLU A 39 4.87 14.55 -8.40
CA GLU A 39 4.41 13.25 -8.88
C GLU A 39 4.94 12.11 -8.00
N CYS A 40 6.20 12.18 -7.54
CA CYS A 40 6.76 11.23 -6.59
C CYS A 40 5.90 11.14 -5.31
N PHE A 41 5.51 12.27 -4.71
CA PHE A 41 4.63 12.25 -3.52
C PHE A 41 3.23 11.71 -3.81
N ARG A 42 2.65 12.05 -4.97
CA ARG A 42 1.37 11.47 -5.39
C ARG A 42 1.44 9.94 -5.50
N LEU A 43 2.52 9.44 -6.07
CA LEU A 43 2.75 8.00 -6.23
C LEU A 43 3.07 7.31 -4.91
N LEU A 44 3.79 7.94 -3.97
CA LEU A 44 3.95 7.43 -2.62
C LEU A 44 2.59 7.24 -1.92
N LYS A 45 1.68 8.23 -2.02
CA LYS A 45 0.33 8.12 -1.46
C LYS A 45 -0.46 6.97 -2.08
N ASN A 46 -0.38 6.76 -3.39
CA ASN A 46 -1.00 5.62 -4.07
C ASN A 46 -0.39 4.29 -3.60
N GLY A 47 0.92 4.26 -3.40
CA GLY A 47 1.62 3.11 -2.82
C GLY A 47 1.08 2.76 -1.43
N PHE A 48 0.95 3.74 -0.54
CA PHE A 48 0.39 3.50 0.80
C PHE A 48 -1.02 2.89 0.73
N LEU A 49 -1.85 3.32 -0.23
CA LEU A 49 -3.18 2.73 -0.45
C LEU A 49 -3.10 1.26 -0.87
N ALA A 50 -2.25 0.93 -1.85
CA ALA A 50 -2.08 -0.44 -2.35
C ALA A 50 -1.56 -1.37 -1.24
N TYR A 51 -0.53 -0.95 -0.48
CA TYR A 51 0.01 -1.71 0.65
C TYR A 51 -0.99 -1.86 1.80
N SER A 52 -1.75 -0.82 2.11
CA SER A 52 -2.82 -0.90 3.12
C SER A 52 -3.89 -1.92 2.73
N THR A 53 -4.28 -1.95 1.45
CA THR A 53 -5.21 -2.95 0.91
C THR A 53 -4.66 -4.37 1.06
N LEU A 54 -3.37 -4.59 0.78
CA LEU A 54 -2.72 -5.87 1.04
C LEU A 54 -2.76 -6.24 2.52
N GLY A 55 -2.45 -5.29 3.41
CA GLY A 55 -2.47 -5.47 4.86
C GLY A 55 -3.83 -5.91 5.40
N GLU A 56 -4.91 -5.25 4.94
CA GLU A 56 -6.29 -5.60 5.30
C GLU A 56 -6.66 -7.04 4.87
N LEU A 57 -6.09 -7.53 3.78
CA LEU A 57 -6.37 -8.85 3.22
C LEU A 57 -5.45 -9.96 3.73
N LEU A 58 -4.36 -9.66 4.45
CA LEU A 58 -3.44 -10.69 4.97
C LEU A 58 -4.16 -11.74 5.81
N LYS A 59 -5.13 -11.33 6.63
CA LYS A 59 -5.93 -12.27 7.44
C LYS A 59 -6.73 -13.23 6.56
N THR A 60 -7.27 -12.74 5.44
CA THR A 60 -8.00 -13.57 4.46
C THR A 60 -7.06 -14.58 3.80
N PHE A 61 -5.83 -14.18 3.52
CA PHE A 61 -4.84 -15.02 2.84
C PHE A 61 -4.13 -16.02 3.77
N SER A 62 -4.28 -15.88 5.10
CA SER A 62 -3.66 -16.80 6.07
C SER A 62 -4.06 -18.27 5.88
N LYS A 63 -5.21 -18.53 5.28
CA LYS A 63 -5.66 -19.90 4.97
C LYS A 63 -4.75 -20.63 3.97
N TYR A 64 -3.98 -19.90 3.17
CA TYR A 64 -3.03 -20.46 2.18
C TYR A 64 -1.64 -20.74 2.79
N THR A 65 -1.38 -20.25 3.99
CA THR A 65 -0.10 -20.49 4.69
C THR A 65 -0.06 -21.83 5.43
N ASN A 66 -1.21 -22.49 5.59
CA ASN A 66 -1.28 -23.78 6.27
C ASN A 66 -0.53 -24.85 5.47
N GLY A 67 0.55 -25.39 6.07
CA GLY A 67 1.41 -26.37 5.41
C GLY A 67 2.45 -25.77 4.45
N ASN A 68 2.51 -24.44 4.34
CA ASN A 68 3.51 -23.72 3.55
C ASN A 68 4.28 -22.75 4.47
N GLU A 69 5.38 -23.23 5.04
CA GLU A 69 6.21 -22.50 6.01
C GLU A 69 6.83 -21.24 5.39
N ASP A 70 7.29 -21.32 4.13
CA ASP A 70 7.90 -20.18 3.43
C ASP A 70 6.90 -19.03 3.26
N LEU A 71 5.72 -19.34 2.75
CA LEU A 71 4.64 -18.34 2.59
C LEU A 71 4.22 -17.74 3.95
N SER A 72 4.21 -18.57 5.01
CA SER A 72 3.92 -18.11 6.38
C SER A 72 4.96 -17.11 6.88
N GLN A 73 6.24 -17.38 6.64
CA GLN A 73 7.34 -16.51 7.04
C GLN A 73 7.33 -15.19 6.25
N LYS A 74 7.08 -15.23 4.94
CA LYS A 74 6.92 -14.04 4.09
C LYS A 74 5.78 -13.17 4.60
N MET A 75 4.62 -13.75 4.88
CA MET A 75 3.48 -13.03 5.43
C MET A 75 3.79 -12.38 6.79
N LYS A 76 4.54 -13.07 7.66
CA LYS A 76 4.95 -12.54 8.96
C LYS A 76 5.90 -11.35 8.83
N ARG A 77 6.88 -11.41 7.91
CA ARG A 77 7.80 -10.30 7.63
C ARG A 77 7.06 -9.06 7.12
N LEU A 78 6.08 -9.25 6.24
CA LEU A 78 5.29 -8.16 5.68
C LEU A 78 4.43 -7.43 6.71
N ARG A 79 3.92 -8.12 7.72
CA ARG A 79 2.90 -7.57 8.63
C ARG A 79 3.30 -6.23 9.23
N ASN A 80 4.49 -6.11 9.80
CA ASN A 80 4.94 -4.86 10.42
C ASN A 80 5.12 -3.73 9.39
N LYS A 81 5.61 -4.06 8.19
CA LYS A 81 5.74 -3.10 7.08
C LYS A 81 4.37 -2.58 6.64
N LEU A 82 3.40 -3.48 6.48
CA LEU A 82 2.04 -3.14 6.06
C LEU A 82 1.25 -2.39 7.14
N ASP A 83 1.47 -2.68 8.42
CA ASP A 83 0.89 -1.92 9.54
C ASP A 83 1.40 -0.47 9.51
N PHE A 84 2.68 -0.26 9.26
CA PHE A 84 3.24 1.09 9.11
C PHE A 84 2.70 1.79 7.84
N MET A 85 2.61 1.09 6.71
CA MET A 85 2.01 1.64 5.49
C MET A 85 0.54 2.03 5.67
N ASN A 86 -0.22 1.22 6.43
CA ASN A 86 -1.60 1.55 6.77
C ASN A 86 -1.69 2.81 7.66
N HIS A 87 -0.75 2.99 8.59
CA HIS A 87 -0.65 4.22 9.35
C HIS A 87 -0.39 5.43 8.43
N LEU A 88 0.59 5.35 7.53
CA LEU A 88 0.90 6.43 6.58
C LEU A 88 -0.30 6.74 5.67
N ARG A 89 -0.98 5.71 5.16
CA ARG A 89 -2.22 5.88 4.38
C ARG A 89 -3.28 6.66 5.18
N ASN A 90 -3.53 6.28 6.41
CA ASN A 90 -4.54 6.93 7.24
C ASN A 90 -4.19 8.40 7.55
N LYS A 91 -2.91 8.71 7.68
CA LYS A 91 -2.44 10.06 8.01
C LYS A 91 -2.24 10.96 6.77
N CYS A 92 -1.75 10.40 5.65
CA CYS A 92 -1.38 11.19 4.46
C CYS A 92 -2.43 11.17 3.34
N THR A 93 -3.34 10.15 3.29
CA THR A 93 -4.22 9.96 2.12
C THR A 93 -5.70 9.89 2.44
N GLY A 94 -6.08 9.32 3.58
CA GLY A 94 -7.48 9.06 3.93
C GLY A 94 -8.22 10.32 4.36
N HIS A 95 -7.61 11.07 5.26
CA HIS A 95 -8.10 12.36 5.76
C HIS A 95 -6.90 13.24 6.05
N LEU A 96 -6.99 14.52 5.73
CA LEU A 96 -6.04 15.50 6.21
C LEU A 96 -6.36 15.74 7.70
N ASP A 97 -5.60 15.07 8.57
CA ASP A 97 -5.78 15.11 10.02
C ASP A 97 -5.30 16.47 10.55
N ASP A 98 -6.20 17.28 11.10
CA ASP A 98 -5.87 18.62 11.59
C ASP A 98 -4.74 18.60 12.63
N ILE A 99 -4.71 17.61 13.51
CA ILE A 99 -3.65 17.46 14.51
C ILE A 99 -2.29 17.19 13.84
N LEU A 100 -2.28 16.40 12.77
CA LEU A 100 -1.06 16.14 12.01
C LEU A 100 -0.59 17.40 11.28
N ILE A 101 -1.51 18.16 10.70
CA ILE A 101 -1.20 19.43 10.04
C ILE A 101 -0.62 20.42 11.05
N ASP A 102 -1.22 20.57 12.24
CA ASP A 102 -0.71 21.43 13.29
C ASP A 102 0.71 21.04 13.74
N LYS A 103 0.98 19.72 13.84
CA LYS A 103 2.32 19.23 14.14
C LYS A 103 3.32 19.53 13.01
N ALA A 104 2.92 19.36 11.76
CA ALA A 104 3.75 19.70 10.61
C ALA A 104 4.11 21.21 10.57
N ILE A 105 3.15 22.06 10.88
CA ILE A 105 3.36 23.51 10.98
C ILE A 105 4.31 23.87 12.13
N GLN A 106 4.18 23.19 13.28
CA GLN A 106 5.08 23.37 14.42
C GLN A 106 6.48 22.88 14.14
N TRP A 107 6.59 21.77 13.41
CA TRP A 107 7.86 21.14 13.05
C TRP A 107 8.64 21.99 12.05
N GLU A 108 7.98 22.54 11.03
CA GLU A 108 8.60 23.31 9.96
C GLU A 108 7.88 24.69 9.78
N PRO A 109 8.11 25.62 10.69
CA PRO A 109 7.47 26.94 10.62
C PRO A 109 7.91 27.78 9.42
N SER A 110 9.01 27.44 8.75
CA SER A 110 9.50 28.13 7.55
C SER A 110 8.53 27.98 6.36
N LEU A 111 7.63 26.99 6.37
CA LEU A 111 6.58 26.81 5.35
C LEU A 111 5.73 28.09 5.12
N PHE A 112 5.63 28.96 6.12
CA PHE A 112 4.83 30.18 6.06
C PHE A 112 5.67 31.46 5.95
N THR A 113 6.95 31.35 5.63
CA THR A 113 7.73 32.52 5.23
C THR A 113 7.29 33.01 3.86
N LYS A 114 7.33 34.34 3.64
CA LYS A 114 6.93 34.92 2.35
C LYS A 114 7.68 34.27 1.17
N GLN A 115 8.98 34.05 1.33
CA GLN A 115 9.82 33.43 0.30
C GLN A 115 9.35 32.03 -0.07
N VAL A 116 8.95 31.21 0.90
CA VAL A 116 8.49 29.83 0.67
C VAL A 116 7.08 29.82 0.07
N VAL A 117 6.16 30.63 0.63
CA VAL A 117 4.77 30.71 0.14
C VAL A 117 4.69 31.16 -1.32
N GLU A 118 5.57 32.07 -1.74
CA GLU A 118 5.63 32.56 -3.11
C GLU A 118 6.47 31.67 -4.05
N SER A 119 7.09 30.59 -3.54
CA SER A 119 7.91 29.69 -4.35
C SER A 119 7.09 28.60 -5.04
N GLU A 120 7.54 28.17 -6.21
CA GLU A 120 6.98 27.00 -6.91
C GLU A 120 7.17 25.67 -6.15
N HIS A 121 8.10 25.63 -5.17
CA HIS A 121 8.39 24.45 -4.36
C HIS A 121 7.52 24.35 -3.11
N HIS A 122 6.65 25.31 -2.83
CA HIS A 122 5.87 25.34 -1.59
C HIS A 122 5.05 24.06 -1.37
N ILE A 123 4.34 23.61 -2.40
CA ILE A 123 3.54 22.37 -2.31
C ILE A 123 4.41 21.12 -2.06
N TYR A 124 5.59 21.05 -2.65
CA TYR A 124 6.55 19.99 -2.40
C TYR A 124 6.99 19.96 -0.93
N LEU A 125 7.33 21.13 -0.38
CA LEU A 125 7.73 21.25 1.03
C LEU A 125 6.59 20.85 1.97
N ILE A 126 5.36 21.26 1.67
CA ILE A 126 4.16 20.83 2.43
C ILE A 126 4.02 19.31 2.42
N TYR A 127 4.08 18.66 1.25
CA TYR A 127 3.98 17.20 1.16
C TYR A 127 5.07 16.51 1.96
N LYS A 128 6.31 16.99 1.85
CA LYS A 128 7.47 16.41 2.55
C LYS A 128 7.31 16.49 4.06
N THR A 129 6.95 17.67 4.57
CA THR A 129 6.75 17.90 6.01
C THR A 129 5.56 17.12 6.57
N LEU A 130 4.46 17.00 5.81
CA LEU A 130 3.32 16.17 6.20
C LEU A 130 3.70 14.68 6.27
N LEU A 131 4.44 14.19 5.29
CA LEU A 131 4.92 12.81 5.29
C LEU A 131 5.84 12.54 6.47
N GLU A 132 6.78 13.45 6.76
CA GLU A 132 7.69 13.38 7.88
C GLU A 132 6.94 13.34 9.23
N SER A 133 5.96 14.23 9.40
CA SER A 133 5.10 14.26 10.58
C SER A 133 4.29 12.96 10.70
N ALA A 134 3.82 12.39 9.59
CA ALA A 134 3.11 11.11 9.61
C ALA A 134 4.04 9.95 10.00
N ILE A 135 5.28 9.91 9.49
CA ILE A 135 6.28 8.91 9.87
C ILE A 135 6.56 9.00 11.37
N ASN A 136 6.86 10.20 11.88
CA ASN A 136 7.21 10.43 13.28
C ASN A 136 6.03 10.23 14.23
N SER A 137 4.79 10.33 13.76
CA SER A 137 3.60 10.03 14.57
C SER A 137 3.35 8.54 14.79
N TYR A 138 4.10 7.62 14.13
CA TYR A 138 4.01 6.18 14.35
C TYR A 138 4.87 5.78 15.55
N MET A 139 4.33 5.99 16.75
CA MET A 139 5.04 5.83 18.02
C MET A 139 4.67 4.52 18.73
N ASP A 140 5.61 3.99 19.52
CA ASP A 140 5.36 2.93 20.47
C ASP A 140 4.79 3.48 21.80
N GLU A 141 4.57 2.60 22.77
CA GLU A 141 4.02 2.94 24.08
C GLU A 141 4.94 3.85 24.92
N ASN A 142 6.22 3.92 24.58
CA ASN A 142 7.23 4.75 25.25
C ASN A 142 7.44 6.10 24.55
N GLY A 143 6.72 6.35 23.45
CA GLY A 143 6.84 7.58 22.66
C GLY A 143 8.02 7.57 21.70
N GLY A 144 8.68 6.42 21.48
CA GLY A 144 9.69 6.25 20.45
C GLY A 144 9.06 5.95 19.08
N GLN A 145 9.69 6.38 17.98
CA GLN A 145 9.27 6.02 16.64
C GLN A 145 9.36 4.49 16.47
N LYS A 146 8.22 3.87 16.15
CA LYS A 146 8.04 2.42 16.27
C LYS A 146 8.75 1.60 15.18
N TYR A 147 8.96 2.16 13.98
CA TYR A 147 9.54 1.44 12.84
C TYR A 147 11.03 1.69 12.70
N PHE A 148 11.45 2.96 12.60
CA PHE A 148 12.85 3.34 12.42
C PHE A 148 13.63 3.44 13.73
N HIS A 149 12.93 3.42 14.89
CA HIS A 149 13.52 3.54 16.24
C HIS A 149 14.28 4.84 16.48
N MET A 150 14.06 5.83 15.64
CA MET A 150 14.63 7.17 15.73
C MET A 150 13.70 8.17 15.05
N GLU A 151 13.80 9.43 15.39
CA GLU A 151 13.11 10.51 14.70
C GLU A 151 13.67 10.66 13.28
N ILE A 152 12.78 10.82 12.30
CA ILE A 152 13.12 10.92 10.89
C ILE A 152 12.98 12.38 10.46
N ASP A 153 14.04 12.93 9.92
CA ASP A 153 14.10 14.21 9.20
C ASP A 153 14.27 13.91 7.70
N LEU A 154 13.21 14.07 6.93
CA LEU A 154 13.26 13.79 5.49
C LEU A 154 14.06 14.85 4.70
N PHE A 155 14.39 15.99 5.31
CA PHE A 155 15.31 16.97 4.71
C PHE A 155 16.78 16.56 4.88
N TYR A 156 17.07 15.65 5.80
CA TYR A 156 18.37 15.04 5.96
C TYR A 156 18.50 13.85 4.98
N PRO A 157 19.42 13.91 3.97
CA PRO A 157 19.49 12.91 2.91
C PRO A 157 19.61 11.44 3.37
N PRO A 158 20.36 11.09 4.44
CA PRO A 158 20.38 9.71 4.93
C PRO A 158 19.00 9.20 5.34
N ASN A 159 18.20 9.97 6.09
CA ASN A 159 16.86 9.57 6.50
C ASN A 159 15.89 9.43 5.32
N TRP A 160 16.01 10.33 4.32
CA TRP A 160 15.28 10.18 3.07
C TRP A 160 15.62 8.86 2.38
N ASN A 161 16.90 8.53 2.28
CA ASN A 161 17.36 7.28 1.67
C ASN A 161 16.86 6.06 2.45
N ASP A 162 16.86 6.10 3.78
CA ASP A 162 16.33 5.02 4.62
C ASP A 162 14.85 4.80 4.36
N PHE A 163 14.08 5.89 4.23
CA PHE A 163 12.66 5.80 3.90
C PHE A 163 12.43 5.24 2.49
N ILE A 164 13.18 5.68 1.49
CA ILE A 164 13.06 5.16 0.12
C ILE A 164 13.50 3.69 0.03
N ASN A 165 14.56 3.30 0.75
CA ASN A 165 14.98 1.90 0.86
C ASN A 165 13.87 1.04 1.50
N PHE A 166 13.23 1.54 2.57
CA PHE A 166 12.07 0.88 3.16
C PHE A 166 10.94 0.67 2.15
N MET A 167 10.64 1.68 1.31
CA MET A 167 9.62 1.56 0.26
C MET A 167 10.00 0.50 -0.79
N ALA A 168 11.25 0.52 -1.25
CA ALA A 168 11.77 -0.44 -2.22
C ALA A 168 11.75 -1.88 -1.69
N GLU A 169 12.24 -2.10 -0.46
CA GLU A 169 12.19 -3.40 0.19
C GLU A 169 10.76 -3.90 0.40
N SER A 170 9.84 -2.98 0.75
CA SER A 170 8.42 -3.33 0.92
C SER A 170 7.79 -3.77 -0.40
N GLN A 171 8.21 -3.16 -1.52
CA GLN A 171 7.78 -3.58 -2.85
C GLN A 171 8.29 -4.99 -3.17
N VAL A 172 9.59 -5.24 -3.00
CA VAL A 172 10.21 -6.55 -3.27
C VAL A 172 9.54 -7.64 -2.43
N ASP A 173 9.42 -7.44 -1.12
CA ASP A 173 8.80 -8.42 -0.21
C ASP A 173 7.33 -8.67 -0.55
N SER A 174 6.59 -7.61 -0.93
CA SER A 174 5.18 -7.75 -1.30
C SER A 174 5.00 -8.51 -2.62
N MET A 175 5.84 -8.22 -3.61
CA MET A 175 5.79 -8.91 -4.90
C MET A 175 6.13 -10.38 -4.75
N ASP A 176 7.20 -10.71 -3.99
CA ASP A 176 7.63 -12.06 -3.70
C ASP A 176 6.52 -12.87 -2.97
N PHE A 177 5.89 -12.28 -1.97
CA PHE A 177 4.74 -12.87 -1.28
C PHE A 177 3.54 -13.11 -2.20
N LEU A 178 3.19 -12.11 -3.03
CA LEU A 178 2.02 -12.18 -3.91
C LEU A 178 2.21 -13.18 -5.05
N ASP A 179 3.43 -13.34 -5.57
CA ASP A 179 3.75 -14.31 -6.61
C ASP A 179 3.65 -15.76 -6.08
N ASP A 180 4.15 -16.01 -4.87
CA ASP A 180 4.00 -17.31 -4.22
C ASP A 180 2.53 -17.60 -3.87
N LEU A 181 1.81 -16.59 -3.36
CA LEU A 181 0.39 -16.72 -3.05
C LEU A 181 -0.44 -17.03 -4.30
N LEU A 182 -0.16 -16.36 -5.44
CA LEU A 182 -0.78 -16.68 -6.72
C LEU A 182 -0.50 -18.12 -7.16
N SER A 183 0.73 -18.56 -6.98
CA SER A 183 1.13 -19.93 -7.29
C SER A 183 0.37 -20.94 -6.44
N GLU A 184 0.18 -20.66 -5.15
CA GLU A 184 -0.58 -21.52 -4.24
C GLU A 184 -2.08 -21.55 -4.58
N ILE A 185 -2.66 -20.38 -4.89
CA ILE A 185 -4.06 -20.29 -5.30
C ILE A 185 -4.30 -21.08 -6.61
N LYS A 186 -3.41 -20.92 -7.61
CA LYS A 186 -3.52 -21.59 -8.92
C LYS A 186 -3.56 -23.10 -8.84
N LYS A 187 -2.87 -23.73 -7.88
CA LYS A 187 -2.92 -25.19 -7.69
C LYS A 187 -4.33 -25.74 -7.49
N ASN A 188 -5.22 -24.90 -6.94
CA ASN A 188 -6.58 -25.29 -6.59
C ASN A 188 -7.64 -24.56 -7.42
N LEU A 189 -7.21 -23.68 -8.33
CA LEU A 189 -8.12 -22.92 -9.17
C LEU A 189 -8.57 -23.79 -10.35
N ARG A 190 -9.88 -23.98 -10.46
CA ARG A 190 -10.44 -24.66 -11.63
C ARG A 190 -10.43 -23.70 -12.82
N LEU A 191 -9.61 -24.00 -13.81
CA LEU A 191 -9.58 -23.31 -15.09
C LEU A 191 -10.60 -23.94 -16.04
N ILE A 192 -11.10 -23.16 -16.96
CA ILE A 192 -11.97 -23.61 -18.04
C ILE A 192 -11.09 -23.76 -19.27
N ASP A 193 -11.01 -24.99 -19.79
CA ASP A 193 -10.05 -25.35 -20.85
C ASP A 193 -10.44 -24.85 -22.24
N ASP A 194 -11.72 -24.50 -22.46
CA ASP A 194 -12.20 -24.16 -23.80
C ASP A 194 -13.28 -23.08 -23.86
N CYS A 195 -13.26 -22.33 -24.97
CA CYS A 195 -14.23 -21.28 -25.27
C CYS A 195 -15.58 -21.81 -25.83
N ASP A 196 -15.74 -23.11 -26.02
CA ASP A 196 -16.95 -23.70 -26.62
C ASP A 196 -18.21 -23.47 -25.78
N ASP A 197 -18.03 -23.06 -24.53
CA ASP A 197 -19.11 -22.78 -23.56
C ASP A 197 -19.41 -21.30 -23.37
N LEU A 198 -18.86 -20.39 -24.21
CA LEU A 198 -19.05 -18.95 -24.07
C LEU A 198 -20.53 -18.52 -24.12
N PHE A 199 -21.34 -19.19 -24.96
CA PHE A 199 -22.78 -18.90 -25.02
C PHE A 199 -23.52 -19.29 -23.75
N LEU A 200 -23.18 -20.45 -23.17
CA LEU A 200 -23.74 -20.88 -21.88
C LEU A 200 -23.28 -19.92 -20.75
N GLN A 201 -22.03 -19.53 -20.75
CA GLN A 201 -21.48 -18.57 -19.79
C GLN A 201 -22.11 -17.19 -19.94
N ALA A 202 -22.31 -16.70 -21.18
CA ALA A 202 -23.00 -15.46 -21.45
C ALA A 202 -24.47 -15.51 -20.96
N ALA A 203 -25.15 -16.64 -21.15
CA ALA A 203 -26.51 -16.86 -20.66
C ALA A 203 -26.59 -16.89 -19.10
N ILE A 204 -25.55 -17.42 -18.44
CA ILE A 204 -25.42 -17.37 -16.97
C ILE A 204 -25.13 -15.93 -16.52
N ALA A 205 -24.19 -15.26 -17.17
CA ALA A 205 -23.78 -13.89 -16.86
C ALA A 205 -24.95 -12.90 -16.99
N SER A 206 -25.84 -13.09 -18.00
CA SER A 206 -27.04 -12.25 -18.19
C SER A 206 -28.02 -12.28 -17.03
N LYS A 207 -27.93 -13.29 -16.15
CA LYS A 207 -28.76 -13.44 -14.93
C LYS A 207 -28.11 -12.84 -13.69
N THR A 208 -26.92 -12.23 -13.83
CA THR A 208 -26.20 -11.66 -12.69
C THR A 208 -26.97 -10.46 -12.13
N ASP A 209 -27.30 -10.54 -10.85
CA ASP A 209 -27.88 -9.42 -10.12
C ASP A 209 -26.76 -8.58 -9.50
N PHE A 210 -26.56 -7.36 -10.01
CA PHE A 210 -25.54 -6.42 -9.52
C PHE A 210 -25.96 -5.64 -8.26
N ARG A 211 -27.16 -5.86 -7.76
CA ARG A 211 -27.59 -5.22 -6.50
C ARG A 211 -26.78 -5.79 -5.34
N LEU A 212 -26.02 -4.93 -4.69
CA LEU A 212 -25.28 -5.30 -3.50
C LEU A 212 -26.25 -5.47 -2.31
N PRO A 213 -26.12 -6.54 -1.51
CA PRO A 213 -26.90 -6.67 -0.29
C PRO A 213 -26.60 -5.47 0.62
N LYS A 214 -27.67 -4.83 1.16
CA LYS A 214 -27.48 -3.77 2.17
C LYS A 214 -26.72 -4.38 3.34
N LYS A 215 -25.52 -3.83 3.65
CA LYS A 215 -24.85 -4.16 4.91
C LYS A 215 -25.83 -3.82 6.03
N GLY A 216 -26.26 -4.82 6.79
CA GLY A 216 -27.03 -4.59 8.01
C GLY A 216 -26.26 -3.59 8.88
N ARG A 217 -26.99 -2.56 9.33
CA ARG A 217 -26.47 -1.61 10.32
C ARG A 217 -26.35 -2.29 11.67
#